data_f3e03ea0d7a567edaa43ecc8a1f941a0
#
_entry.id   f3e03ea0d7a567edaa43ecc8a1f941a0
#
_cell.length_a   1.000
_cell.length_b   1.000
_cell.length_c   1.000
_cell.angle_alpha   90.00
_cell.angle_beta   90.00
_cell.angle_gamma   90.00
#
_symmetry.space_group_name_H-M   'P 1'
#
loop_
_entity.id
_entity.type
_entity.pdbx_description
1 polymer ?
#
loop_
_entity_poly.entity_id
_entity_poly.type
_entity_poly.pdbx_seq_one_letter_code
_entity_poly.pdbx_strand_id
1 'polypeptide(L)'
;LYDYSKIKLNVYVTNLNKFSYECYNYETHADMKVLEAIYRSCSLPFIFQPECCQNEWIVDGGLINPYPIQQALEKHKVEEILGFKIKDDELACCPEDGSIFHFGYYVIMKLIRQNERLNNNYDKKVKELIIPATSINVEDAKLLINSNSERARIFELGKKYAKLFLTYQVSKEQNL
;
A
#
# COMPACT_ATOMS: atom_id res chain seq x y z
N LEU A 1 19.09 -8.36 2.04
CA LEU A 1 18.20 -8.39 3.21
C LEU A 1 17.93 -9.84 3.67
N TYR A 2 17.50 -10.72 2.76
CA TYR A 2 17.16 -12.11 3.07
C TYR A 2 18.34 -12.87 3.71
N ASP A 3 19.55 -12.74 3.19
CA ASP A 3 20.73 -13.42 3.73
C ASP A 3 21.04 -13.03 5.16
N TYR A 4 20.73 -11.79 5.54
CA TYR A 4 20.94 -11.26 6.88
C TYR A 4 19.80 -11.61 7.84
N SER A 5 18.54 -11.33 7.45
CA SER A 5 17.38 -11.40 8.34
C SER A 5 16.59 -12.69 8.25
N LYS A 6 16.73 -13.45 7.16
CA LYS A 6 15.90 -14.60 6.75
C LYS A 6 14.42 -14.24 6.55
N ILE A 7 14.09 -12.94 6.48
CA ILE A 7 12.76 -12.44 6.19
C ILE A 7 12.57 -12.36 4.68
N LYS A 8 11.54 -13.00 4.16
CA LYS A 8 11.14 -12.95 2.75
C LYS A 8 10.32 -11.68 2.53
N LEU A 9 10.98 -10.62 2.02
CA LEU A 9 10.30 -9.41 1.59
C LEU A 9 9.77 -9.60 0.18
N ASN A 10 8.49 -9.33 -0.04
CA ASN A 10 7.86 -9.25 -1.34
C ASN A 10 7.37 -7.80 -1.54
N VAL A 11 7.84 -7.16 -2.59
CA VAL A 11 7.47 -5.78 -2.95
C VAL A 11 6.78 -5.83 -4.29
N TYR A 12 5.62 -5.23 -4.36
CA TYR A 12 4.80 -5.29 -5.58
C TYR A 12 4.83 -3.98 -6.35
N VAL A 13 4.92 -4.08 -7.65
CA VAL A 13 4.97 -2.96 -8.59
C VAL A 13 4.04 -3.18 -9.77
N THR A 14 3.71 -2.12 -10.47
CA THR A 14 2.99 -2.18 -11.75
C THR A 14 3.93 -1.84 -12.88
N ASN A 15 4.04 -2.74 -13.86
CA ASN A 15 4.70 -2.49 -15.12
C ASN A 15 3.67 -1.90 -16.11
N LEU A 16 3.80 -0.62 -16.47
CA LEU A 16 2.82 0.07 -17.31
C LEU A 16 2.85 -0.41 -18.77
N ASN A 17 4.01 -0.82 -19.28
CA ASN A 17 4.14 -1.24 -20.66
C ASN A 17 3.40 -2.56 -20.93
N LYS A 18 3.48 -3.48 -19.97
CA LYS A 18 2.80 -4.78 -20.00
C LYS A 18 1.41 -4.71 -19.34
N PHE A 19 1.14 -3.64 -18.62
CA PHE A 19 0.00 -3.50 -17.71
C PHE A 19 -0.14 -4.70 -16.78
N SER A 20 0.98 -5.12 -16.20
CA SER A 20 1.11 -6.31 -15.36
C SER A 20 1.57 -5.96 -13.96
N TYR A 21 1.20 -6.82 -13.03
CA TYR A 21 1.57 -6.78 -11.63
C TYR A 21 2.78 -7.68 -11.41
N GLU A 22 3.87 -7.12 -10.88
CA GLU A 22 5.13 -7.83 -10.69
C GLU A 22 5.52 -7.86 -9.21
N CYS A 23 6.14 -8.95 -8.78
CA CYS A 23 6.64 -9.12 -7.42
C CYS A 23 8.17 -9.15 -7.42
N TYR A 24 8.77 -8.17 -6.74
CA TYR A 24 10.21 -8.10 -6.51
C TYR A 24 10.54 -8.74 -5.16
N ASN A 25 11.38 -9.75 -5.18
CA ASN A 25 11.87 -10.43 -3.99
C ASN A 25 13.27 -11.00 -4.23
N TYR A 26 13.85 -11.66 -3.23
CA TYR A 26 15.19 -12.22 -3.31
C TYR A 26 15.34 -13.35 -4.35
N GLU A 27 14.25 -13.99 -4.77
CA GLU A 27 14.26 -15.04 -5.79
C GLU A 27 14.20 -14.47 -7.22
N THR A 28 13.43 -13.39 -7.40
CA THR A 28 13.20 -12.78 -8.73
C THR A 28 14.15 -11.64 -9.03
N HIS A 29 14.64 -10.92 -8.00
CA HIS A 29 15.46 -9.72 -8.12
C HIS A 29 16.55 -9.69 -7.03
N ALA A 30 17.39 -10.72 -6.97
CA ALA A 30 18.40 -10.91 -5.91
C ALA A 30 19.36 -9.73 -5.76
N ASP A 31 19.76 -9.12 -6.86
CA ASP A 31 20.75 -8.03 -6.92
C ASP A 31 20.12 -6.63 -6.71
N MET A 32 18.79 -6.53 -6.69
CA MET A 32 18.10 -5.26 -6.50
C MET A 32 18.22 -4.78 -5.05
N LYS A 33 18.53 -3.50 -4.88
CA LYS A 33 18.54 -2.88 -3.55
C LYS A 33 17.11 -2.78 -3.02
N VAL A 34 16.92 -3.06 -1.73
CA VAL A 34 15.60 -2.96 -1.06
C VAL A 34 15.00 -1.57 -1.21
N LEU A 35 15.82 -0.51 -1.07
CA LEU A 35 15.36 0.87 -1.24
C LEU A 35 14.87 1.16 -2.66
N GLU A 36 15.50 0.59 -3.67
CA GLU A 36 15.07 0.70 -5.05
C GLU A 36 13.73 0.01 -5.28
N ALA A 37 13.56 -1.21 -4.78
CA ALA A 37 12.28 -1.92 -4.84
C ALA A 37 11.15 -1.13 -4.15
N ILE A 38 11.41 -0.57 -2.96
CA ILE A 38 10.44 0.25 -2.21
C ILE A 38 10.13 1.53 -3.00
N TYR A 39 11.13 2.23 -3.54
CA TYR A 39 10.92 3.44 -4.34
C TYR A 39 9.99 3.17 -5.52
N ARG A 40 10.24 2.09 -6.29
CA ARG A 40 9.40 1.70 -7.41
C ARG A 40 7.96 1.38 -6.98
N SER A 41 7.81 0.67 -5.87
CA SER A 41 6.49 0.31 -5.31
C SER A 41 5.70 1.50 -4.75
N CYS A 42 6.38 2.60 -4.42
CA CYS A 42 5.77 3.83 -3.92
C CYS A 42 5.70 4.93 -4.99
N SER A 43 6.12 4.65 -6.23
CA SER A 43 6.15 5.64 -7.32
C SER A 43 4.75 5.89 -7.88
N LEU A 44 3.89 6.49 -7.04
CA LEU A 44 2.54 6.88 -7.42
C LEU A 44 2.59 8.02 -8.45
N PRO A 45 1.99 7.84 -9.63
CA PRO A 45 1.95 8.87 -10.67
C PRO A 45 1.44 10.21 -10.13
N PHE A 46 1.99 11.32 -10.62
CA PHE A 46 1.77 12.71 -10.19
C PHE A 46 2.33 13.11 -8.83
N ILE A 47 2.76 12.15 -7.99
CA ILE A 47 3.44 12.44 -6.70
C ILE A 47 4.94 12.17 -6.83
N PHE A 48 5.32 11.02 -7.37
CA PHE A 48 6.71 10.63 -7.55
C PHE A 48 7.02 10.40 -9.02
N GLN A 49 8.27 10.64 -9.40
CA GLN A 49 8.75 10.35 -10.74
C GLN A 49 8.90 8.83 -10.89
N PRO A 50 8.23 8.20 -11.88
CA PRO A 50 8.41 6.79 -12.13
C PRO A 50 9.80 6.50 -12.70
N GLU A 51 10.32 5.30 -12.47
CA GLU A 51 11.54 4.83 -13.11
C GLU A 51 11.25 4.13 -14.44
N CYS A 52 12.06 4.48 -15.45
CA CYS A 52 12.13 3.74 -16.69
C CYS A 52 13.29 2.74 -16.60
N CYS A 53 12.99 1.46 -16.52
CA CYS A 53 13.97 0.38 -16.44
C CYS A 53 13.85 -0.50 -17.67
N GLN A 54 14.94 -0.64 -18.46
CA GLN A 54 14.94 -1.45 -19.69
C GLN A 54 13.80 -1.10 -20.67
N ASN A 55 13.51 0.18 -20.84
CA ASN A 55 12.37 0.71 -21.62
C ASN A 55 10.97 0.36 -21.08
N GLU A 56 10.86 -0.08 -19.85
CA GLU A 56 9.59 -0.33 -19.16
C GLU A 56 9.39 0.68 -18.04
N TRP A 57 8.21 1.28 -17.98
CA TRP A 57 7.83 2.20 -16.93
C TRP A 57 7.26 1.44 -15.73
N ILE A 58 7.92 1.60 -14.59
CA ILE A 58 7.53 0.95 -13.33
C ILE A 58 6.94 2.00 -12.40
N VAL A 59 5.77 1.68 -11.85
CA VAL A 59 5.02 2.55 -10.93
C VAL A 59 4.49 1.76 -9.74
N ASP A 60 3.82 2.45 -8.83
CA ASP A 60 3.19 1.91 -7.63
C ASP A 60 2.33 0.67 -7.93
N GLY A 61 2.56 -0.40 -7.18
CA GLY A 61 1.80 -1.65 -7.31
C GLY A 61 0.32 -1.50 -6.98
N GLY A 62 -0.04 -0.53 -6.17
CA GLY A 62 -1.41 -0.21 -5.81
C GLY A 62 -2.28 0.24 -6.99
N LEU A 63 -1.67 0.61 -8.13
CA LEU A 63 -2.42 0.94 -9.34
C LEU A 63 -3.26 -0.24 -9.84
N ILE A 64 -2.73 -1.46 -9.75
CA ILE A 64 -3.44 -2.69 -10.17
C ILE A 64 -4.01 -3.43 -8.95
N ASN A 65 -3.20 -3.62 -7.90
CA ASN A 65 -3.60 -4.37 -6.72
C ASN A 65 -3.09 -3.69 -5.44
N PRO A 66 -3.87 -2.79 -4.83
CA PRO A 66 -3.45 -2.04 -3.64
C PRO A 66 -3.36 -2.90 -2.38
N TYR A 67 -3.96 -4.10 -2.38
CA TYR A 67 -3.93 -5.02 -1.24
C TYR A 67 -3.72 -6.47 -1.70
N PRO A 68 -2.47 -6.94 -1.77
CA PRO A 68 -2.12 -8.24 -2.36
C PRO A 68 -2.43 -9.45 -1.44
N ILE A 69 -3.62 -9.49 -0.86
CA ILE A 69 -4.03 -10.51 0.09
C ILE A 69 -4.15 -11.90 -0.56
N GLN A 70 -4.56 -11.96 -1.82
CA GLN A 70 -4.71 -13.24 -2.53
C GLN A 70 -3.35 -13.91 -2.71
N GLN A 71 -2.30 -13.15 -3.03
CA GLN A 71 -0.93 -13.66 -3.15
C GLN A 71 -0.39 -14.18 -1.81
N ALA A 72 -0.83 -13.60 -0.70
CA ALA A 72 -0.50 -14.12 0.63
C ALA A 72 -1.25 -15.43 0.93
N LEU A 73 -2.54 -15.50 0.59
CA LEU A 73 -3.38 -16.68 0.79
C LEU A 73 -2.95 -17.88 -0.07
N GLU A 74 -2.34 -17.66 -1.23
CA GLU A 74 -1.76 -18.74 -2.05
C GLU A 74 -0.55 -19.42 -1.40
N LYS A 75 0.16 -18.71 -0.51
CA LYS A 75 1.43 -19.15 0.07
C LYS A 75 1.33 -19.51 1.56
N HIS A 76 0.32 -18.99 2.26
CA HIS A 76 0.18 -19.09 3.70
C HIS A 76 -1.25 -19.47 4.10
N LYS A 77 -1.39 -20.09 5.27
CA LYS A 77 -2.71 -20.36 5.85
C LYS A 77 -3.32 -19.06 6.37
N VAL A 78 -4.63 -18.98 6.40
CA VAL A 78 -5.39 -17.78 6.84
C VAL A 78 -4.98 -17.33 8.24
N GLU A 79 -4.72 -18.27 9.15
CA GLU A 79 -4.34 -18.02 10.54
C GLU A 79 -2.94 -17.42 10.68
N GLU A 80 -2.08 -17.59 9.68
CA GLU A 80 -0.71 -17.10 9.64
C GLU A 80 -0.61 -15.67 9.06
N ILE A 81 -1.73 -15.15 8.52
CA ILE A 81 -1.76 -13.85 7.84
C ILE A 81 -2.29 -12.78 8.79
N LEU A 82 -1.54 -11.69 8.88
CA LEU A 82 -1.97 -10.44 9.49
C LEU A 82 -1.96 -9.34 8.44
N GLY A 83 -3.13 -8.83 8.11
CA GLY A 83 -3.32 -7.76 7.14
C GLY A 83 -3.33 -6.38 7.80
N PHE A 84 -2.72 -5.40 7.14
CA PHE A 84 -2.83 -3.98 7.47
C PHE A 84 -3.51 -3.28 6.32
N LYS A 85 -4.68 -2.68 6.57
CA LYS A 85 -5.49 -2.06 5.54
C LYS A 85 -5.85 -0.64 5.94
N ILE A 86 -5.72 0.27 5.02
CA ILE A 86 -6.21 1.64 5.19
C ILE A 86 -7.64 1.68 4.71
N LYS A 87 -8.56 2.09 5.61
CA LYS A 87 -9.93 2.41 5.23
C LYS A 87 -9.98 3.87 4.84
N ASP A 88 -10.09 4.10 3.57
CA ASP A 88 -10.29 5.44 3.04
C ASP A 88 -11.73 5.90 3.18
N ASP A 89 -11.91 7.13 3.65
CA ASP A 89 -13.17 7.84 3.47
C ASP A 89 -13.33 8.22 1.98
N GLU A 90 -14.53 8.56 1.56
CA GLU A 90 -14.77 8.93 0.15
C GLU A 90 -13.84 10.07 -0.27
N LEU A 91 -13.19 9.91 -1.45
CA LEU A 91 -12.40 10.98 -2.05
C LEU A 91 -13.30 12.21 -2.23
N ALA A 92 -12.86 13.34 -1.70
CA ALA A 92 -13.44 14.62 -2.05
C ALA A 92 -13.53 14.75 -3.58
N CYS A 93 -14.52 15.48 -4.08
CA CYS A 93 -14.60 15.80 -5.50
C CYS A 93 -13.33 16.56 -5.92
N CYS A 94 -12.91 16.35 -7.17
CA CYS A 94 -11.87 17.19 -7.74
C CYS A 94 -12.40 18.63 -7.76
N PRO A 95 -11.63 19.62 -7.24
CA PRO A 95 -12.03 21.03 -7.31
C PRO A 95 -12.25 21.46 -8.78
N GLU A 96 -13.27 22.26 -9.04
CA GLU A 96 -13.58 22.75 -10.39
C GLU A 96 -12.45 23.59 -10.99
N ASP A 97 -11.70 24.28 -10.14
CA ASP A 97 -10.53 25.10 -10.48
C ASP A 97 -9.20 24.33 -10.39
N GLY A 98 -9.27 23.00 -10.20
CA GLY A 98 -8.10 22.14 -10.09
C GLY A 98 -7.29 22.09 -11.39
N SER A 99 -5.96 22.08 -11.26
CA SER A 99 -5.07 21.88 -12.42
C SER A 99 -5.23 20.50 -13.02
N ILE A 100 -4.76 20.30 -14.26
CA ILE A 100 -4.73 19.00 -14.95
C ILE A 100 -4.01 17.93 -14.11
N PHE A 101 -3.03 18.30 -13.29
CA PHE A 101 -2.33 17.40 -12.39
C PHE A 101 -3.23 16.94 -11.24
N HIS A 102 -4.03 17.84 -10.66
CA HIS A 102 -5.03 17.47 -9.64
C HIS A 102 -6.08 16.52 -10.21
N PHE A 103 -6.55 16.81 -11.41
CA PHE A 103 -7.51 15.94 -12.09
C PHE A 103 -6.91 14.55 -12.38
N GLY A 104 -5.68 14.49 -12.92
CA GLY A 104 -5.00 13.22 -13.19
C GLY A 104 -4.77 12.40 -11.92
N TYR A 105 -4.32 13.03 -10.84
CA TYR A 105 -4.19 12.39 -9.53
C TYR A 105 -5.53 11.84 -9.02
N TYR A 106 -6.59 12.65 -9.11
CA TYR A 106 -7.94 12.24 -8.71
C TYR A 106 -8.41 10.98 -9.49
N VAL A 107 -8.21 10.97 -10.81
CA VAL A 107 -8.56 9.82 -11.65
C VAL A 107 -7.78 8.57 -11.21
N ILE A 108 -6.47 8.68 -11.00
CA ILE A 108 -5.63 7.57 -10.52
C ILE A 108 -6.13 7.03 -9.17
N MET A 109 -6.41 7.91 -8.22
CA MET A 109 -6.92 7.48 -6.90
C MET A 109 -8.29 6.81 -6.99
N LYS A 110 -9.16 7.25 -7.91
CA LYS A 110 -10.45 6.58 -8.17
C LYS A 110 -10.24 5.18 -8.76
N LEU A 111 -9.29 5.01 -9.68
CA LEU A 111 -8.95 3.70 -10.27
C LEU A 111 -8.38 2.74 -9.22
N ILE A 112 -7.45 3.19 -8.39
CA ILE A 112 -6.88 2.40 -7.29
C ILE A 112 -8.00 1.88 -6.38
N ARG A 113 -8.91 2.75 -5.96
CA ARG A 113 -10.06 2.36 -5.12
C ARG A 113 -11.02 1.40 -5.79
N GLN A 114 -11.25 1.59 -7.07
CA GLN A 114 -12.08 0.65 -7.84
C GLN A 114 -11.42 -0.73 -7.90
N ASN A 115 -10.11 -0.78 -8.16
CA ASN A 115 -9.35 -2.02 -8.15
C ASN A 115 -9.36 -2.69 -6.76
N GLU A 116 -9.22 -1.91 -5.70
CA GLU A 116 -9.34 -2.43 -4.33
C GLU A 116 -10.70 -3.10 -4.10
N ARG A 117 -11.80 -2.47 -4.51
CA ARG A 117 -13.15 -3.03 -4.37
C ARG A 117 -13.31 -4.33 -5.15
N LEU A 118 -12.76 -4.41 -6.36
CA LEU A 118 -12.81 -5.61 -7.19
C LEU A 118 -11.98 -6.76 -6.62
N ASN A 119 -10.84 -6.46 -6.02
CA ASN A 119 -9.92 -7.44 -5.43
C ASN A 119 -10.30 -7.86 -3.99
N ASN A 120 -11.31 -7.26 -3.39
CA ASN A 120 -11.76 -7.54 -2.02
C ASN A 120 -12.55 -8.86 -1.86
N ASN A 121 -12.56 -9.73 -2.86
CA ASN A 121 -13.23 -11.03 -2.81
C ASN A 121 -12.30 -12.12 -2.27
N TYR A 122 -12.03 -12.10 -0.96
CA TYR A 122 -11.22 -13.09 -0.26
C TYR A 122 -11.89 -13.55 1.04
N ASP A 123 -11.37 -14.64 1.65
CA ASP A 123 -11.89 -15.15 2.91
C ASP A 123 -11.72 -14.11 4.04
N LYS A 124 -12.84 -13.63 4.58
CA LYS A 124 -12.89 -12.63 5.65
C LYS A 124 -12.38 -13.11 7.02
N LYS A 125 -11.90 -14.36 7.12
CA LYS A 125 -11.29 -14.89 8.34
C LYS A 125 -9.86 -14.39 8.56
N VAL A 126 -9.24 -13.75 7.56
CA VAL A 126 -7.94 -13.10 7.73
C VAL A 126 -8.01 -12.08 8.85
N LYS A 127 -7.04 -12.10 9.75
CA LYS A 127 -6.92 -11.08 10.81
C LYS A 127 -6.44 -9.78 10.16
N GLU A 128 -7.26 -8.74 10.18
CA GLU A 128 -6.96 -7.44 9.58
C GLU A 128 -7.03 -6.32 10.61
N LEU A 129 -6.01 -5.49 10.61
CA LEU A 129 -6.03 -4.18 11.27
C LEU A 129 -6.44 -3.13 10.24
N ILE A 130 -7.67 -2.65 10.37
CA ILE A 130 -8.21 -1.59 9.52
C ILE A 130 -7.95 -0.24 10.19
N ILE A 131 -7.16 0.60 9.53
CA ILE A 131 -6.80 1.94 10.01
C ILE A 131 -7.64 2.95 9.24
N PRO A 132 -8.55 3.69 9.91
CA PRO A 132 -9.23 4.80 9.25
C PRO A 132 -8.21 5.91 8.99
N ALA A 133 -8.04 6.25 7.74
CA ALA A 133 -7.20 7.35 7.32
C ALA A 133 -8.03 8.30 6.46
N THR A 134 -7.91 9.59 6.70
CA THR A 134 -8.38 10.60 5.76
C THR A 134 -7.55 10.48 4.48
N SER A 135 -8.19 10.64 3.33
CA SER A 135 -7.49 10.64 2.04
C SER A 135 -6.34 11.65 2.07
N ILE A 136 -5.13 11.18 1.79
CA ILE A 136 -3.96 12.05 1.68
C ILE A 136 -4.05 12.73 0.31
N ASN A 137 -4.21 14.04 0.30
CA ASN A 137 -4.09 14.83 -0.94
C ASN A 137 -2.61 15.15 -1.24
N VAL A 138 -2.34 15.82 -2.36
CA VAL A 138 -0.97 16.16 -2.77
C VAL A 138 -0.27 17.09 -1.76
N GLU A 139 -1.01 18.04 -1.16
CA GLU A 139 -0.50 18.94 -0.14
C GLU A 139 -0.16 18.19 1.14
N ASP A 140 -1.03 17.28 1.58
CA ASP A 140 -0.78 16.44 2.76
C ASP A 140 0.44 15.53 2.53
N ALA A 141 0.62 14.97 1.34
CA ALA A 141 1.79 14.19 1.00
C ALA A 141 3.07 15.02 1.09
N LYS A 142 3.07 16.24 0.56
CA LYS A 142 4.20 17.20 0.69
C LYS A 142 4.48 17.55 2.14
N LEU A 143 3.43 17.78 2.94
CA LEU A 143 3.57 18.10 4.36
C LEU A 143 4.21 16.92 5.11
N LEU A 144 3.78 15.70 4.86
CA LEU A 144 4.35 14.50 5.46
C LEU A 144 5.83 14.29 5.11
N ILE A 145 6.21 14.55 3.86
CA ILE A 145 7.60 14.44 3.41
C ILE A 145 8.48 15.49 4.15
N ASN A 146 7.99 16.68 4.34
CA ASN A 146 8.79 17.82 4.85
C ASN A 146 8.69 18.04 6.37
N SER A 147 7.72 17.40 7.07
CA SER A 147 7.48 17.65 8.49
C SER A 147 7.75 16.44 9.36
N ASN A 148 8.76 16.52 10.23
CA ASN A 148 9.03 15.48 11.25
C ASN A 148 7.88 15.35 12.26
N SER A 149 7.23 16.46 12.62
CA SER A 149 6.11 16.46 13.57
C SER A 149 4.89 15.73 13.01
N GLU A 150 4.57 15.90 11.72
CA GLU A 150 3.47 15.19 11.09
C GLU A 150 3.76 13.69 10.97
N ARG A 151 4.98 13.31 10.61
CA ARG A 151 5.38 11.89 10.63
C ARG A 151 5.26 11.28 12.03
N ALA A 152 5.69 12.00 13.07
CA ALA A 152 5.55 11.55 14.46
C ALA A 152 4.07 11.40 14.86
N ARG A 153 3.21 12.34 14.48
CA ARG A 153 1.76 12.29 14.73
C ARG A 153 1.12 11.05 14.12
N ILE A 154 1.43 10.74 12.87
CA ILE A 154 0.90 9.54 12.18
C ILE A 154 1.43 8.27 12.82
N PHE A 155 2.70 8.24 13.23
CA PHE A 155 3.28 7.10 13.94
C PHE A 155 2.57 6.82 15.27
N GLU A 156 2.28 7.86 16.07
CA GLU A 156 1.53 7.69 17.33
C GLU A 156 0.07 7.25 17.08
N LEU A 157 -0.54 7.74 16.00
CA LEU A 157 -1.86 7.26 15.59
C LEU A 157 -1.83 5.75 15.25
N GLY A 158 -0.83 5.31 14.50
CA GLY A 158 -0.63 3.88 14.20
C GLY A 158 -0.47 3.03 15.45
N LYS A 159 0.33 3.48 16.43
CA LYS A 159 0.46 2.82 17.73
C LYS A 159 -0.87 2.68 18.46
N LYS A 160 -1.70 3.73 18.43
CA LYS A 160 -3.04 3.70 19.07
C LYS A 160 -3.91 2.60 18.46
N TYR A 161 -3.98 2.52 17.13
CA TYR A 161 -4.78 1.49 16.45
C TYR A 161 -4.22 0.08 16.69
N ALA A 162 -2.89 -0.09 16.68
CA ALA A 162 -2.26 -1.36 16.98
C ALA A 162 -2.62 -1.85 18.41
N LYS A 163 -2.57 -0.96 19.41
CA LYS A 163 -2.97 -1.30 20.78
C LYS A 163 -4.45 -1.71 20.87
N LEU A 164 -5.35 -0.96 20.23
CA LEU A 164 -6.78 -1.29 20.20
C LEU A 164 -7.03 -2.66 19.56
N PHE A 165 -6.37 -2.95 18.45
CA PHE A 165 -6.47 -4.24 17.77
C PHE A 165 -6.00 -5.39 18.67
N LEU A 166 -4.84 -5.27 19.31
CA LEU A 166 -4.31 -6.29 20.22
C LEU A 166 -5.25 -6.54 21.40
N THR A 167 -5.79 -5.48 22.01
CA THR A 167 -6.75 -5.61 23.12
C THR A 167 -8.02 -6.34 22.67
N TYR A 168 -8.53 -6.02 21.49
CA TYR A 168 -9.72 -6.68 20.92
C TYR A 168 -9.46 -8.18 20.64
N GLN A 169 -8.29 -8.55 20.13
CA GLN A 169 -7.94 -9.97 19.87
C GLN A 169 -7.87 -10.76 21.18
N VAL A 170 -7.23 -10.21 22.22
CA VAL A 170 -7.12 -10.87 23.52
C VAL A 170 -8.52 -11.09 24.15
N SER A 171 -9.40 -10.09 24.08
CA SER A 171 -10.76 -10.22 24.64
C SER A 171 -11.60 -11.26 23.87
N LYS A 172 -11.37 -11.44 22.59
CA LYS A 172 -12.06 -12.44 21.77
C LYS A 172 -11.58 -13.86 22.05
N GLU A 173 -10.30 -14.05 22.34
CA GLU A 173 -9.70 -15.35 22.71
C GLU A 173 -10.11 -15.80 24.15
N GLN A 174 -10.40 -14.85 25.05
CA GLN A 174 -10.86 -15.15 26.41
C GLN A 174 -12.36 -15.50 26.49
N ASN A 175 -13.13 -15.23 25.46
CA ASN A 175 -14.57 -15.50 25.39
C ASN A 175 -14.92 -16.74 24.53
N LEU A 176 -13.93 -17.55 24.13
CA LEU A 176 -14.04 -18.83 23.46
C LEU A 176 -13.60 -19.96 24.40
#